data_e81f069e8086a9617cdea3159b9c5181
#
_entry.id   e81f069e8086a9617cdea3159b9c5181
#
_cell.length_a   1.000
_cell.length_b   1.000
_cell.length_c   1.000
_cell.angle_alpha   90.00
_cell.angle_beta   90.00
_cell.angle_gamma   90.00
#
_symmetry.space_group_name_H-M   'P 1'
#
loop_
_entity.id
_entity.type
_entity.pdbx_description
1 polymer ?
#
loop_
_entity_poly.entity_id
_entity_poly.type
_entity_poly.pdbx_seq_one_letter_code
_entity_poly.pdbx_strand_id
1 'polypeptide(L)'
;MRVDAFLADSAEVVQNKIYALGAGWNIIFVNGFPAVHRRLSVGAIVHVPFTETNRSHQFELKLLTEDGVEYPIGIRPDAEGKPAPVRAMGGEFTVGRPAHLVDGDEQVASFAFTIDGLRFDKPRLFSWVISVDGEEMTRLPMRVQQAAQRA
;
A
#
# COMPACT_ATOMS: atom_id res chain seq x y z
N MET A 1 -2.08 -16.75 6.89
CA MET A 1 -1.63 -15.80 5.84
C MET A 1 -0.73 -14.75 6.48
N ARG A 2 0.28 -14.26 5.77
CA ARG A 2 1.24 -13.27 6.25
C ARG A 2 1.52 -12.27 5.12
N VAL A 3 1.76 -11.00 5.46
CA VAL A 3 2.09 -9.96 4.48
C VAL A 3 3.37 -9.25 4.90
N ASP A 4 4.35 -9.23 4.01
CA ASP A 4 5.55 -8.41 4.11
C ASP A 4 5.36 -7.20 3.19
N ALA A 5 5.58 -5.99 3.72
CA ALA A 5 5.34 -4.77 2.95
C ALA A 5 6.41 -3.72 3.20
N PHE A 6 6.52 -2.77 2.27
CA PHE A 6 7.50 -1.69 2.33
C PHE A 6 7.02 -0.46 1.54
N LEU A 7 7.60 0.69 1.87
CA LEU A 7 7.48 1.91 1.08
C LEU A 7 8.68 2.07 0.15
N ALA A 8 8.45 2.56 -1.05
CA ALA A 8 9.48 2.82 -2.04
C ALA A 8 9.16 4.10 -2.82
N ASP A 9 10.16 4.67 -3.49
CA ASP A 9 9.97 5.77 -4.43
C ASP A 9 9.18 5.30 -5.65
N SER A 10 9.45 4.09 -6.12
CA SER A 10 8.78 3.45 -7.24
C SER A 10 8.82 1.93 -7.08
N ALA A 11 7.75 1.25 -7.44
CA ALA A 11 7.70 -0.21 -7.50
C ALA A 11 6.70 -0.68 -8.56
N GLU A 12 7.01 -1.79 -9.18
CA GLU A 12 6.12 -2.48 -10.11
C GLU A 12 6.20 -3.99 -9.95
N VAL A 13 5.18 -4.70 -10.39
CA VAL A 13 5.14 -6.17 -10.40
C VAL A 13 5.21 -6.66 -11.83
N VAL A 14 6.19 -7.51 -12.10
CA VAL A 14 6.37 -8.19 -13.37
C VAL A 14 6.58 -9.68 -13.09
N GLN A 15 5.76 -10.54 -13.67
CA GLN A 15 5.82 -12.00 -13.46
C GLN A 15 5.84 -12.37 -11.96
N ASN A 16 4.94 -11.76 -11.19
CA ASN A 16 4.82 -11.96 -9.74
C ASN A 16 6.08 -11.61 -8.93
N LYS A 17 6.96 -10.80 -9.47
CA LYS A 17 8.16 -10.28 -8.79
C LYS A 17 8.05 -8.78 -8.63
N ILE A 18 8.46 -8.26 -7.48
CA ILE A 18 8.49 -6.82 -7.22
C ILE A 18 9.85 -6.27 -7.65
N TYR A 19 9.81 -5.24 -8.48
CA TYR A 19 10.96 -4.41 -8.84
C TYR A 19 10.75 -3.06 -8.16
N ALA A 20 11.64 -2.71 -7.23
CA ALA A 20 11.52 -1.49 -6.45
C ALA A 20 12.79 -0.64 -6.55
N LEU A 21 12.59 0.67 -6.60
CA LEU A 21 13.65 1.68 -6.52
C LEU A 21 13.41 2.55 -5.29
N GLY A 22 14.46 2.79 -4.50
CA GLY A 22 14.41 3.64 -3.32
C GLY A 22 13.46 3.11 -2.25
N ALA A 23 13.58 1.84 -1.89
CA ALA A 23 12.79 1.22 -0.83
C ALA A 23 13.44 1.40 0.56
N GLY A 24 12.63 1.25 1.62
CA GLY A 24 13.11 1.17 2.99
C GLY A 24 13.14 2.50 3.75
N TRP A 25 12.27 3.44 3.39
CA TRP A 25 12.09 4.70 4.12
C TRP A 25 10.69 4.79 4.76
N ASN A 26 10.55 5.65 5.74
CA ASN A 26 9.29 5.89 6.45
C ASN A 26 9.06 7.37 6.82
N ILE A 27 9.85 8.27 6.27
CA ILE A 27 9.73 9.71 6.52
C ILE A 27 9.71 10.46 5.19
N ILE A 28 8.75 11.38 5.04
CA ILE A 28 8.70 12.35 3.94
C ILE A 28 9.03 13.72 4.52
N PHE A 29 10.06 14.35 3.98
CA PHE A 29 10.42 15.73 4.31
C PHE A 29 9.86 16.66 3.23
N VAL A 30 9.19 17.72 3.67
CA VAL A 30 8.62 18.76 2.80
C VAL A 30 9.17 20.13 3.18
N ASN A 31 9.18 21.07 2.25
CA ASN A 31 9.68 22.43 2.51
C ASN A 31 8.67 23.30 3.26
N GLY A 32 7.40 22.97 3.20
CA GLY A 32 6.30 23.68 3.84
C GLY A 32 4.97 23.02 3.53
N PHE A 33 3.91 23.51 4.15
CA PHE A 33 2.54 23.01 3.97
C PHE A 33 1.63 24.09 3.39
N PRO A 34 0.62 23.75 2.56
CA PRO A 34 0.34 22.41 2.06
C PRO A 34 1.45 21.89 1.14
N ALA A 35 1.65 20.57 1.13
CA ALA A 35 2.65 19.92 0.31
C ALA A 35 2.02 18.81 -0.54
N VAL A 36 2.60 18.56 -1.70
CA VAL A 36 2.23 17.44 -2.57
C VAL A 36 3.45 16.56 -2.75
N HIS A 37 3.32 15.30 -2.35
CA HIS A 37 4.34 14.29 -2.63
C HIS A 37 4.09 13.70 -4.02
N ARG A 38 5.09 13.80 -4.88
CA ARG A 38 4.93 13.49 -6.30
C ARG A 38 4.52 12.06 -6.55
N ARG A 39 5.24 11.11 -5.92
CA ARG A 39 4.98 9.68 -6.11
C ARG A 39 5.59 8.87 -4.97
N LEU A 40 4.85 7.89 -4.51
CA LEU A 40 5.35 6.79 -3.68
C LEU A 40 4.70 5.48 -4.12
N SER A 41 5.32 4.38 -3.79
CA SER A 41 4.75 3.06 -3.99
C SER A 41 4.73 2.28 -2.69
N VAL A 42 3.67 1.51 -2.52
CA VAL A 42 3.56 0.48 -1.47
C VAL A 42 3.74 -0.86 -2.15
N GLY A 43 4.79 -1.57 -1.81
CA GLY A 43 5.02 -2.95 -2.23
C GLY A 43 4.57 -3.92 -1.16
N ALA A 44 3.95 -5.03 -1.55
CA ALA A 44 3.49 -6.06 -0.63
C ALA A 44 3.66 -7.45 -1.22
N ILE A 45 4.11 -8.38 -0.39
CA ILE A 45 4.18 -9.80 -0.70
C ILE A 45 3.23 -10.53 0.26
N VAL A 46 2.19 -11.14 -0.28
CA VAL A 46 1.23 -11.92 0.48
C VAL A 46 1.64 -13.39 0.41
N HIS A 47 1.88 -13.98 1.57
CA HIS A 47 2.17 -15.40 1.73
C HIS A 47 0.88 -16.15 1.99
N VAL A 48 0.43 -16.92 1.01
CA VAL A 48 -0.84 -17.65 1.05
C VAL A 48 -0.55 -19.09 1.43
N PRO A 49 -1.04 -19.57 2.60
CA PRO A 49 -0.87 -20.96 3.02
C PRO A 49 -1.47 -21.93 2.01
N PHE A 50 -0.94 -23.13 1.94
CA PHE A 50 -1.45 -24.19 1.06
C PHE A 50 -2.95 -24.39 1.17
N THR A 51 -3.49 -24.34 2.40
CA THR A 51 -4.93 -24.53 2.68
C THR A 51 -5.81 -23.39 2.19
N GLU A 52 -5.23 -22.24 1.86
CA GLU A 52 -5.94 -21.05 1.41
C GLU A 52 -5.75 -20.76 -0.09
N THR A 53 -5.06 -21.63 -0.81
CA THR A 53 -4.94 -21.58 -2.27
C THR A 53 -6.25 -22.00 -2.96
N ASN A 54 -6.41 -21.65 -4.24
CA ASN A 54 -7.58 -21.94 -5.08
C ASN A 54 -8.89 -21.32 -4.58
N ARG A 55 -8.81 -20.23 -3.84
CA ARG A 55 -9.99 -19.45 -3.46
C ARG A 55 -9.71 -17.96 -3.60
N SER A 56 -10.76 -17.17 -3.76
CA SER A 56 -10.67 -15.72 -3.86
C SER A 56 -10.40 -15.09 -2.51
N HIS A 57 -9.52 -14.10 -2.50
CA HIS A 57 -9.20 -13.26 -1.35
C HIS A 57 -9.37 -11.79 -1.73
N GLN A 58 -9.73 -10.97 -0.77
CA GLN A 58 -9.88 -9.53 -0.94
C GLN A 58 -8.70 -8.80 -0.31
N PHE A 59 -7.90 -8.12 -1.14
CA PHE A 59 -6.81 -7.26 -0.68
C PHE A 59 -7.29 -5.80 -0.59
N GLU A 60 -6.91 -5.12 0.49
CA GLU A 60 -7.23 -3.71 0.67
C GLU A 60 -6.04 -2.95 1.26
N LEU A 61 -5.74 -1.77 0.68
CA LEU A 61 -4.74 -0.82 1.15
C LEU A 61 -5.42 0.50 1.49
N LYS A 62 -5.19 0.99 2.71
CA LYS A 62 -5.69 2.29 3.20
C LYS A 62 -4.57 3.09 3.83
N LEU A 63 -4.70 4.41 3.80
CA LEU A 63 -3.89 5.33 4.57
C LEU A 63 -4.71 5.87 5.73
N LEU A 64 -4.23 5.67 6.95
CA LEU A 64 -4.89 6.16 8.17
C LEU A 64 -4.06 7.26 8.83
N THR A 65 -4.76 8.22 9.44
CA THR A 65 -4.16 9.19 10.37
C THR A 65 -3.84 8.52 11.71
N GLU A 66 -3.15 9.23 12.60
CA GLU A 66 -2.88 8.77 13.97
C GLU A 66 -4.15 8.48 14.77
N ASP A 67 -5.26 9.12 14.42
CA ASP A 67 -6.58 8.91 15.05
C ASP A 67 -7.37 7.76 14.39
N GLY A 68 -6.78 7.05 13.44
CA GLY A 68 -7.42 5.94 12.74
C GLY A 68 -8.44 6.37 11.67
N VAL A 69 -8.43 7.63 11.26
CA VAL A 69 -9.33 8.15 10.22
C VAL A 69 -8.74 7.87 8.84
N GLU A 70 -9.56 7.38 7.93
CA GLU A 70 -9.18 7.13 6.55
C GLU A 70 -8.82 8.45 5.84
N TYR A 71 -7.64 8.48 5.22
CA TYR A 71 -7.10 9.64 4.53
C TYR A 71 -7.22 9.45 3.02
N PRO A 72 -7.61 10.50 2.26
CA PRO A 72 -7.70 10.41 0.80
C PRO A 72 -6.33 10.16 0.16
N ILE A 73 -6.27 9.17 -0.74
CA ILE A 73 -5.05 8.81 -1.46
C ILE A 73 -5.13 9.12 -2.96
N GLY A 74 -6.24 9.71 -3.39
CA GLY A 74 -6.45 10.13 -4.76
C GLY A 74 -7.85 10.66 -4.97
N ILE A 75 -8.14 11.02 -6.22
CA ILE A 75 -9.44 11.51 -6.66
C ILE A 75 -9.84 10.73 -7.90
N ARG A 76 -11.07 10.25 -7.93
CA ARG A 76 -11.69 9.62 -9.11
C ARG A 76 -13.09 10.17 -9.33
N PRO A 77 -13.60 10.18 -10.57
CA PRO A 77 -15.00 10.48 -10.83
C PRO A 77 -15.92 9.47 -10.13
N ASP A 78 -16.98 9.97 -9.49
CA ASP A 78 -18.06 9.14 -8.97
C ASP A 78 -19.02 8.70 -10.11
N ALA A 79 -20.15 8.06 -9.75
CA ALA A 79 -21.14 7.57 -10.73
C ALA A 79 -21.77 8.71 -11.55
N GLU A 80 -21.81 9.95 -11.02
CA GLU A 80 -22.31 11.15 -11.69
C GLU A 80 -21.20 11.94 -12.41
N GLY A 81 -19.96 11.44 -12.42
CA GLY A 81 -18.80 12.10 -13.05
C GLY A 81 -18.18 13.22 -12.24
N LYS A 82 -18.58 13.39 -10.96
CA LYS A 82 -18.00 14.40 -10.06
C LYS A 82 -16.74 13.86 -9.39
N PRO A 83 -15.73 14.73 -9.15
CA PRO A 83 -14.54 14.32 -8.39
C PRO A 83 -14.91 13.83 -6.99
N ALA A 84 -14.44 12.64 -6.64
CA ALA A 84 -14.65 12.04 -5.32
C ALA A 84 -13.34 11.48 -4.76
N PRO A 85 -13.11 11.57 -3.43
CA PRO A 85 -11.88 11.05 -2.83
C PRO A 85 -11.84 9.53 -2.89
N VAL A 86 -10.65 9.00 -3.22
CA VAL A 86 -10.34 7.58 -3.11
C VAL A 86 -9.70 7.34 -1.74
N ARG A 87 -10.25 6.43 -0.95
CA ARG A 87 -9.78 6.14 0.41
C ARG A 87 -9.25 4.72 0.58
N ALA A 88 -9.37 3.89 -0.44
CA ALA A 88 -8.87 2.53 -0.45
C ALA A 88 -8.45 2.12 -1.86
N MET A 89 -7.46 1.26 -1.95
CA MET A 89 -7.03 0.58 -3.17
C MET A 89 -7.00 -0.91 -2.92
N GLY A 90 -7.18 -1.71 -3.96
CA GLY A 90 -7.11 -3.16 -3.85
C GLY A 90 -8.04 -3.85 -4.82
N GLY A 91 -8.40 -5.07 -4.49
CA GLY A 91 -9.27 -5.91 -5.29
C GLY A 91 -9.16 -7.38 -4.92
N GLU A 92 -9.85 -8.19 -5.67
CA GLU A 92 -9.79 -9.64 -5.50
C GLU A 92 -8.53 -10.22 -6.13
N PHE A 93 -7.99 -11.26 -5.50
CA PHE A 93 -6.94 -12.09 -6.05
C PHE A 93 -7.14 -13.55 -5.69
N THR A 94 -6.62 -14.43 -6.51
CA THR A 94 -6.61 -15.87 -6.28
C THR A 94 -5.23 -16.40 -6.58
N VAL A 95 -4.72 -17.22 -5.68
CA VAL A 95 -3.45 -17.92 -5.87
C VAL A 95 -3.76 -19.37 -6.18
N GLY A 96 -3.27 -19.85 -7.32
CA GLY A 96 -3.46 -21.23 -7.74
C GLY A 96 -2.63 -22.21 -6.95
N ARG A 97 -2.87 -23.50 -7.22
CA ARG A 97 -2.09 -24.61 -6.68
C ARG A 97 -1.47 -25.36 -7.85
N PRO A 98 -0.32 -24.90 -8.37
CA PRO A 98 0.33 -25.58 -9.48
C PRO A 98 0.85 -26.97 -9.07
N ALA A 99 0.99 -27.88 -10.03
CA ALA A 99 1.32 -29.27 -9.78
C ALA A 99 2.68 -29.50 -9.09
N HIS A 100 3.59 -28.51 -9.19
CA HIS A 100 4.89 -28.56 -8.53
C HIS A 100 4.87 -28.09 -7.07
N LEU A 101 3.75 -27.53 -6.61
CA LEU A 101 3.61 -27.10 -5.22
C LEU A 101 3.50 -28.32 -4.32
N VAL A 102 4.39 -28.40 -3.34
CA VAL A 102 4.38 -29.46 -2.34
C VAL A 102 3.34 -29.15 -1.28
N ASP A 103 2.63 -30.17 -0.80
CA ASP A 103 1.64 -30.03 0.27
C ASP A 103 2.27 -29.36 1.49
N GLY A 104 1.65 -28.27 1.94
CA GLY A 104 2.13 -27.47 3.05
C GLY A 104 2.99 -26.26 2.66
N ASP A 105 3.42 -26.15 1.41
CA ASP A 105 4.17 -24.99 0.94
C ASP A 105 3.25 -23.76 0.75
N GLU A 106 3.79 -22.60 1.06
CA GLU A 106 3.15 -21.32 0.77
C GLU A 106 3.27 -20.97 -0.71
N GLN A 107 2.27 -20.27 -1.23
CA GLN A 107 2.38 -19.52 -2.48
C GLN A 107 2.48 -18.03 -2.18
N VAL A 108 3.17 -17.29 -3.03
CA VAL A 108 3.29 -15.84 -2.88
C VAL A 108 2.52 -15.10 -3.97
N ALA A 109 1.86 -14.01 -3.58
CA ALA A 109 1.27 -13.05 -4.49
C ALA A 109 1.92 -11.68 -4.22
N SER A 110 2.43 -11.05 -5.27
CA SER A 110 3.11 -9.77 -5.17
C SER A 110 2.23 -8.64 -5.68
N PHE A 111 2.24 -7.51 -4.96
CA PHE A 111 1.47 -6.31 -5.27
C PHE A 111 2.37 -5.08 -5.21
N ALA A 112 2.09 -4.12 -6.08
CA ALA A 112 2.68 -2.79 -6.01
C ALA A 112 1.58 -1.77 -6.33
N PHE A 113 1.39 -0.82 -5.43
CA PHE A 113 0.43 0.26 -5.58
C PHE A 113 1.19 1.58 -5.66
N THR A 114 1.00 2.31 -6.74
CA THR A 114 1.60 3.61 -6.94
C THR A 114 0.58 4.70 -6.66
N ILE A 115 0.95 5.63 -5.79
CA ILE A 115 0.15 6.77 -5.41
C ILE A 115 0.86 8.03 -5.90
N ASP A 116 0.21 8.76 -6.79
CA ASP A 116 0.71 10.02 -7.35
C ASP A 116 -0.01 11.21 -6.73
N GLY A 117 0.73 12.25 -6.42
CA GLY A 117 0.15 13.52 -6.00
C GLY A 117 -0.51 13.49 -4.62
N LEU A 118 0.03 12.72 -3.69
CA LEU A 118 -0.49 12.64 -2.33
C LEU A 118 -0.30 13.98 -1.61
N ARG A 119 -1.40 14.56 -1.12
CA ARG A 119 -1.43 15.90 -0.56
C ARG A 119 -1.42 15.85 0.97
N PHE A 120 -0.61 16.71 1.57
CA PHE A 120 -0.51 16.87 3.01
C PHE A 120 -0.74 18.33 3.41
N ASP A 121 -1.60 18.55 4.40
CA ASP A 121 -1.95 19.89 4.89
C ASP A 121 -1.12 20.31 6.11
N LYS A 122 -0.60 19.36 6.87
CA LYS A 122 0.18 19.58 8.10
C LYS A 122 1.11 18.41 8.39
N PRO A 123 2.11 18.60 9.27
CA PRO A 123 2.90 17.48 9.78
C PRO A 123 2.02 16.48 10.53
N ARG A 124 2.19 15.19 10.26
CA ARG A 124 1.52 14.12 11.01
C ARG A 124 2.15 12.76 10.79
N LEU A 125 1.76 11.83 11.64
CA LEU A 125 2.08 10.43 11.50
C LEU A 125 0.91 9.71 10.83
N PHE A 126 1.20 9.03 9.73
CA PHE A 126 0.27 8.17 9.01
C PHE A 126 0.63 6.70 9.20
N SER A 127 -0.31 5.83 8.89
CA SER A 127 -0.07 4.40 8.73
C SER A 127 -0.72 3.90 7.45
N TRP A 128 0.06 3.25 6.60
CA TRP A 128 -0.47 2.43 5.53
C TRP A 128 -0.90 1.10 6.12
N VAL A 129 -2.17 0.75 5.96
CA VAL A 129 -2.75 -0.47 6.50
C VAL A 129 -3.12 -1.39 5.35
N ILE A 130 -2.61 -2.62 5.41
CA ILE A 130 -2.93 -3.67 4.46
C ILE A 130 -3.79 -4.71 5.16
N SER A 131 -4.95 -4.98 4.59
CA SER A 131 -5.89 -6.00 5.06
C SER A 131 -6.11 -7.05 3.98
N VAL A 132 -6.32 -8.28 4.40
CA VAL A 132 -6.76 -9.38 3.53
C VAL A 132 -8.00 -10.00 4.17
N ASP A 133 -9.04 -10.16 3.38
CA ASP A 133 -10.34 -10.70 3.82
C ASP A 133 -10.92 -9.95 5.05
N GLY A 134 -10.69 -8.63 5.12
CA GLY A 134 -11.16 -7.78 6.19
C GLY A 134 -10.30 -7.78 7.46
N GLU A 135 -9.24 -8.58 7.51
CA GLU A 135 -8.32 -8.65 8.64
C GLU A 135 -7.06 -7.83 8.36
N GLU A 136 -6.68 -6.96 9.31
CA GLU A 136 -5.43 -6.20 9.22
C GLU A 136 -4.23 -7.15 9.32
N MET A 137 -3.42 -7.19 8.26
CA MET A 137 -2.27 -8.07 8.16
C MET A 137 -0.96 -7.39 8.53
N THR A 138 -0.81 -6.12 8.16
CA THR A 138 0.41 -5.35 8.45
C THR A 138 0.13 -3.85 8.37
N ARG A 139 1.00 -3.09 9.02
CA ARG A 139 0.91 -1.63 9.11
C ARG A 139 2.29 -1.02 8.91
N LEU A 140 2.39 -0.03 8.01
CA LEU A 140 3.60 0.71 7.72
C LEU A 140 3.45 2.14 8.24
N PRO A 141 4.15 2.53 9.32
CA PRO A 141 4.15 3.93 9.74
C PRO A 141 4.87 4.82 8.73
N MET A 142 4.34 6.01 8.52
CA MET A 142 4.91 7.01 7.62
C MET A 142 4.73 8.41 8.23
N ARG A 143 5.84 9.04 8.57
CA ARG A 143 5.82 10.39 9.11
C ARG A 143 6.03 11.42 8.01
N VAL A 144 5.22 12.47 8.03
CA VAL A 144 5.41 13.65 7.17
C VAL A 144 5.77 14.82 8.05
N GLN A 145 6.90 15.46 7.76
CA GLN A 145 7.39 16.60 8.53
C GLN A 145 8.09 17.61 7.64
N GLN A 146 8.15 18.84 8.14
CA GLN A 146 8.89 19.90 7.47
C GLN A 146 10.39 19.70 7.66
N ALA A 147 11.15 19.85 6.58
CA ALA A 147 12.60 19.79 6.65
C ALA A 147 13.13 20.95 7.51
N ALA A 148 14.16 20.68 8.30
CA ALA A 148 14.81 21.71 9.09
C ALA A 148 15.43 22.76 8.15
N GLN A 149 15.16 24.05 8.42
CA GLN A 149 15.84 25.13 7.74
C GLN A 149 17.31 25.10 8.15
N ARG A 150 18.21 24.98 7.18
CA ARG A 150 19.62 25.21 7.44
C ARG A 150 19.82 26.69 7.69
N ALA A 151 20.34 26.99 8.85
CA ALA A 151 20.72 28.37 9.20
C ALA A 151 21.87 28.83 8.30
#